data_b56194a3effb6a786266b32f4449d6de
#
_entry.id   b56194a3effb6a786266b32f4449d6de
#
_cell.length_a   1.000
_cell.length_b   1.000
_cell.length_c   1.000
_cell.angle_alpha   90.00
_cell.angle_beta   90.00
_cell.angle_gamma   90.00
#
_symmetry.space_group_name_H-M   'P 1'
#
loop_
_entity.id
_entity.type
_entity.pdbx_description
1 polymer ?
#
loop_
_entity_poly.entity_id
_entity_poly.type
_entity_poly.pdbx_seq_one_letter_code
_entity_poly.pdbx_strand_id
1 'polypeptide(L)'
;MKIRSVSHNNRKKAFEVRTSTRTFLLPYAKVSPEPMRDNGIARVFVDPELGREGFTYVLESGKEGTVHIEQVLEYNQDPGFLRDALLYKLTIEAQKRVEASPLAKREIIRRLGTSATQFYRLLDQKNSRKSVDQLLSLLHVLDCDVALVVRAKSA
;
A
#
# COMPACT_ATOMS: atom_id res chain seq x y z
N MET A 1 -1.52 2.79 -8.72
CA MET A 1 -1.68 1.81 -9.84
C MET A 1 -3.10 1.89 -10.36
N LYS A 2 -3.24 1.97 -11.66
CA LYS A 2 -4.57 2.07 -12.29
C LYS A 2 -5.10 0.70 -12.68
N ILE A 3 -6.40 0.50 -12.45
CA ILE A 3 -7.12 -0.69 -12.92
C ILE A 3 -7.54 -0.46 -14.37
N ARG A 4 -7.24 -1.41 -15.23
CA ARG A 4 -7.67 -1.38 -16.65
C ARG A 4 -9.07 -1.91 -16.82
N SER A 5 -9.35 -3.05 -16.18
CA SER A 5 -10.67 -3.66 -16.22
C SER A 5 -10.90 -4.51 -14.98
N VAL A 6 -12.16 -4.75 -14.67
CA VAL A 6 -12.59 -5.62 -13.60
C VAL A 6 -13.75 -6.47 -14.09
N SER A 7 -13.77 -7.72 -13.69
CA SER A 7 -14.85 -8.65 -13.94
C SER A 7 -15.11 -9.50 -12.69
N HIS A 8 -16.24 -10.18 -12.66
CA HIS A 8 -16.54 -11.13 -11.59
C HIS A 8 -16.56 -12.55 -12.13
N ASN A 9 -16.08 -13.48 -11.34
CA ASN A 9 -16.05 -14.90 -11.68
C ASN A 9 -16.74 -15.71 -10.59
N ASN A 10 -17.97 -16.10 -10.84
CA ASN A 10 -18.79 -16.82 -9.86
C ASN A 10 -18.30 -18.24 -9.57
N ARG A 11 -17.58 -18.86 -10.50
CA ARG A 11 -16.99 -20.19 -10.25
C ARG A 11 -15.87 -20.11 -9.22
N LYS A 12 -15.01 -19.11 -9.35
CA LYS A 12 -13.91 -18.84 -8.40
C LYS A 12 -14.37 -18.10 -7.18
N LYS A 13 -15.59 -17.55 -7.18
CA LYS A 13 -16.10 -16.64 -6.15
C LYS A 13 -15.12 -15.50 -5.88
N ALA A 14 -14.65 -14.88 -6.95
CA ALA A 14 -13.64 -13.83 -6.90
C ALA A 14 -13.85 -12.78 -7.99
N PHE A 15 -13.40 -11.57 -7.72
CA PHE A 15 -13.18 -10.55 -8.72
C PHE A 15 -11.87 -10.80 -9.44
N GLU A 16 -11.85 -10.54 -10.74
CA GLU A 16 -10.64 -10.53 -11.55
C GLU A 16 -10.29 -9.07 -11.88
N VAL A 17 -9.20 -8.58 -11.35
CA VAL A 17 -8.78 -7.18 -11.45
C VAL A 17 -7.55 -7.10 -12.34
N ARG A 18 -7.70 -6.48 -13.51
CA ARG A 18 -6.63 -6.35 -14.49
C ARG A 18 -5.96 -4.99 -14.39
N THR A 19 -4.65 -4.99 -14.28
CA THR A 19 -3.80 -3.79 -14.32
C THR A 19 -2.94 -3.80 -15.58
N SER A 20 -2.01 -2.85 -15.68
CA SER A 20 -1.06 -2.83 -16.81
C SER A 20 -0.04 -3.97 -16.77
N THR A 21 0.21 -4.53 -15.59
CA THR A 21 1.26 -5.54 -15.37
C THR A 21 0.73 -6.96 -15.31
N ARG A 22 -0.38 -7.17 -14.63
CA ARG A 22 -0.97 -8.50 -14.44
C ARG A 22 -2.43 -8.46 -13.99
N THR A 23 -3.06 -9.63 -13.92
CA THR A 23 -4.40 -9.82 -13.39
C THR A 23 -4.31 -10.39 -11.97
N PHE A 24 -5.06 -9.78 -11.08
CA PHE A 24 -5.17 -10.21 -9.68
C PHE A 24 -6.54 -10.81 -9.41
N LEU A 25 -6.60 -11.69 -8.43
CA LEU A 25 -7.87 -12.21 -7.89
C LEU A 25 -8.12 -11.59 -6.52
N LEU A 26 -9.39 -11.26 -6.25
CA LEU A 26 -9.84 -10.87 -4.92
C LEU A 26 -11.10 -11.66 -4.58
N PRO A 27 -11.06 -12.57 -3.59
CA PRO A 27 -12.21 -13.37 -3.24
C PRO A 27 -13.40 -12.53 -2.73
N TYR A 28 -14.62 -12.97 -3.04
CA TYR A 28 -15.83 -12.34 -2.53
C TYR A 28 -15.87 -12.27 -1.00
N ALA A 29 -15.28 -13.27 -0.34
CA ALA A 29 -15.19 -13.31 1.13
C ALA A 29 -14.36 -12.18 1.74
N LYS A 30 -13.60 -11.43 0.93
CA LYS A 30 -12.74 -10.34 1.39
C LYS A 30 -13.35 -8.95 1.22
N VAL A 31 -14.59 -8.88 0.74
CA VAL A 31 -15.29 -7.60 0.53
C VAL A 31 -16.58 -7.55 1.32
N SER A 32 -17.08 -6.34 1.55
CA SER A 32 -18.36 -6.10 2.22
C SER A 32 -19.14 -5.02 1.44
N PRO A 33 -20.39 -5.30 1.06
CA PRO A 33 -21.16 -6.52 1.31
C PRO A 33 -20.61 -7.70 0.50
N GLU A 34 -20.64 -8.90 1.09
CA GLU A 34 -20.16 -10.11 0.42
C GLU A 34 -21.17 -10.58 -0.63
N PRO A 35 -20.76 -10.77 -1.90
CA PRO A 35 -21.60 -11.42 -2.88
C PRO A 35 -21.92 -12.87 -2.51
N MET A 36 -23.18 -13.20 -2.47
CA MET A 36 -23.68 -14.52 -2.10
C MET A 36 -24.49 -15.12 -3.25
N ARG A 37 -24.75 -16.43 -3.19
CA ARG A 37 -25.51 -17.12 -4.23
C ARG A 37 -26.91 -16.54 -4.44
N ASP A 38 -27.56 -16.14 -3.35
CA ASP A 38 -28.92 -15.55 -3.34
C ASP A 38 -28.90 -14.02 -3.50
N ASN A 39 -27.72 -13.41 -3.53
CA ASN A 39 -27.54 -11.99 -3.74
C ASN A 39 -26.22 -11.76 -4.48
N GLY A 40 -26.22 -12.12 -5.75
CA GLY A 40 -25.05 -12.07 -6.61
C GLY A 40 -24.74 -10.68 -7.14
N ILE A 41 -23.66 -10.60 -7.89
CA ILE A 41 -23.21 -9.35 -8.51
C ILE A 41 -24.08 -9.06 -9.73
N ALA A 42 -24.79 -7.92 -9.70
CA ALA A 42 -25.54 -7.41 -10.83
C ALA A 42 -24.64 -6.61 -11.78
N ARG A 43 -23.68 -5.88 -11.24
CA ARG A 43 -22.79 -5.02 -12.02
C ARG A 43 -21.45 -4.81 -11.28
N VAL A 44 -20.37 -4.73 -12.04
CA VAL A 44 -19.04 -4.37 -11.56
C VAL A 44 -18.36 -3.48 -12.60
N PHE A 45 -17.68 -2.45 -12.15
CA PHE A 45 -17.01 -1.49 -13.04
C PHE A 45 -15.84 -0.81 -12.37
N VAL A 46 -14.84 -0.44 -13.16
CA VAL A 46 -13.73 0.41 -12.71
C VAL A 46 -14.30 1.80 -12.41
N ASP A 47 -14.05 2.29 -11.20
CA ASP A 47 -14.67 3.53 -10.74
C ASP A 47 -13.84 4.76 -11.16
N PRO A 48 -14.39 5.61 -12.06
CA PRO A 48 -13.69 6.82 -12.48
C PRO A 48 -13.59 7.88 -11.38
N GLU A 49 -14.51 7.90 -10.42
CA GLU A 49 -14.46 8.83 -9.28
C GLU A 49 -13.29 8.54 -8.35
N LEU A 50 -12.81 7.29 -8.35
CA LEU A 50 -11.60 6.89 -7.65
C LEU A 50 -10.34 7.01 -8.52
N GLY A 51 -10.39 7.80 -9.59
CA GLY A 51 -9.27 7.95 -10.51
C GLY A 51 -8.82 6.64 -11.16
N ARG A 52 -9.72 5.65 -11.27
CA ARG A 52 -9.47 4.28 -11.73
C ARG A 52 -8.51 3.49 -10.83
N GLU A 53 -8.39 3.89 -9.58
CA GLU A 53 -7.60 3.16 -8.56
C GLU A 53 -8.48 2.29 -7.66
N GLY A 54 -9.72 2.11 -8.04
CA GLY A 54 -10.69 1.25 -7.38
C GLY A 54 -11.76 0.78 -8.34
N PHE A 55 -12.57 -0.15 -7.87
CA PHE A 55 -13.76 -0.61 -8.58
C PHE A 55 -14.96 -0.67 -7.64
N THR A 56 -16.14 -0.53 -8.22
CA THR A 56 -17.41 -0.62 -7.51
C THR A 56 -18.20 -1.80 -8.07
N TYR A 57 -18.85 -2.53 -7.19
CA TYR A 57 -19.78 -3.61 -7.54
C TYR A 57 -21.14 -3.37 -6.91
N VAL A 58 -22.18 -3.74 -7.60
CA VAL A 58 -23.56 -3.63 -7.15
C VAL A 58 -24.16 -5.02 -7.11
N LEU A 59 -24.75 -5.39 -5.98
CA LEU A 59 -25.43 -6.65 -5.81
C LEU A 59 -26.86 -6.57 -6.35
N GLU A 60 -27.48 -7.72 -6.58
CA GLU A 60 -28.88 -7.80 -7.04
C GLU A 60 -29.86 -7.11 -6.10
N SER A 61 -29.55 -7.08 -4.80
CA SER A 61 -30.34 -6.34 -3.79
C SER A 61 -30.24 -4.82 -3.90
N GLY A 62 -29.33 -4.30 -4.73
CA GLY A 62 -29.03 -2.88 -4.84
C GLY A 62 -27.96 -2.38 -3.89
N LYS A 63 -27.52 -3.20 -2.93
CA LYS A 63 -26.36 -2.87 -2.09
C LYS A 63 -25.10 -2.83 -2.93
N GLU A 64 -24.21 -1.90 -2.61
CA GLU A 64 -22.96 -1.75 -3.34
C GLU A 64 -21.75 -1.75 -2.41
N GLY A 65 -20.60 -2.07 -2.96
CA GLY A 65 -19.31 -1.98 -2.28
C GLY A 65 -18.26 -1.42 -3.22
N THR A 66 -17.26 -0.84 -2.63
CA THR A 66 -16.11 -0.24 -3.34
C THR A 66 -14.83 -0.84 -2.81
N VAL A 67 -13.92 -1.20 -3.72
CA VAL A 67 -12.63 -1.80 -3.40
C VAL A 67 -11.53 -0.94 -4.02
N HIS A 68 -10.59 -0.50 -3.20
CA HIS A 68 -9.40 0.19 -3.70
C HIS A 68 -8.34 -0.82 -4.14
N ILE A 69 -7.55 -0.48 -5.14
CA ILE A 69 -6.49 -1.35 -5.67
C ILE A 69 -5.50 -1.82 -4.58
N GLU A 70 -5.26 -1.01 -3.57
CA GLU A 70 -4.38 -1.38 -2.45
C GLU A 70 -4.84 -2.62 -1.71
N GLN A 71 -6.16 -2.80 -1.54
CA GLN A 71 -6.73 -4.01 -0.91
C GLN A 71 -6.43 -5.26 -1.74
N VAL A 72 -6.49 -5.11 -3.07
CA VAL A 72 -6.18 -6.19 -4.00
C VAL A 72 -4.71 -6.58 -3.93
N LEU A 73 -3.82 -5.58 -3.93
CA LEU A 73 -2.38 -5.77 -3.86
C LEU A 73 -1.95 -6.37 -2.52
N GLU A 74 -2.55 -5.89 -1.43
CA GLU A 74 -2.29 -6.42 -0.09
C GLU A 74 -2.72 -7.88 0.03
N TYR A 75 -3.92 -8.21 -0.42
CA TYR A 75 -4.40 -9.60 -0.42
C TYR A 75 -3.47 -10.52 -1.21
N ASN A 76 -3.02 -10.07 -2.37
CA ASN A 76 -2.15 -10.85 -3.25
C ASN A 76 -0.67 -10.83 -2.84
N GLN A 77 -0.33 -10.10 -1.77
CA GLN A 77 1.06 -9.95 -1.30
C GLN A 77 1.99 -9.47 -2.41
N ASP A 78 1.55 -8.44 -3.15
CA ASP A 78 2.35 -7.89 -4.25
C ASP A 78 3.67 -7.33 -3.71
N PRO A 79 4.85 -7.80 -4.19
CA PRO A 79 6.13 -7.38 -3.63
C PRO A 79 6.39 -5.88 -3.74
N GLY A 80 5.99 -5.25 -4.85
CA GLY A 80 6.15 -3.81 -5.04
C GLY A 80 5.33 -3.00 -4.04
N PHE A 81 4.08 -3.40 -3.82
CA PHE A 81 3.21 -2.79 -2.82
C PHE A 81 3.77 -2.96 -1.41
N LEU A 82 4.23 -4.17 -1.06
CA LEU A 82 4.81 -4.44 0.26
C LEU A 82 6.08 -3.61 0.48
N ARG A 83 6.93 -3.50 -0.54
CA ARG A 83 8.12 -2.65 -0.48
C ARG A 83 7.76 -1.20 -0.19
N ASP A 84 6.81 -0.64 -0.92
CA ASP A 84 6.38 0.75 -0.75
C ASP A 84 5.75 0.97 0.62
N ALA A 85 4.99 0.00 1.13
CA ALA A 85 4.43 0.03 2.49
C ALA A 85 5.52 0.02 3.56
N LEU A 86 6.57 -0.77 3.40
CA LEU A 86 7.71 -0.80 4.31
C LEU A 86 8.48 0.52 4.29
N LEU A 87 8.74 1.08 3.11
CA LEU A 87 9.37 2.40 2.97
C LEU A 87 8.54 3.50 3.63
N TYR A 88 7.23 3.45 3.47
CA TYR A 88 6.32 4.39 4.13
C TYR A 88 6.44 4.30 5.65
N LYS A 89 6.38 3.09 6.21
CA LYS A 89 6.50 2.87 7.66
C LYS A 89 7.84 3.35 8.20
N LEU A 90 8.94 3.04 7.51
CA LEU A 90 10.27 3.53 7.89
C LEU A 90 10.35 5.05 7.83
N THR A 91 9.74 5.67 6.83
CA THR A 91 9.69 7.12 6.68
C THR A 91 8.95 7.78 7.84
N ILE A 92 7.79 7.25 8.23
CA ILE A 92 7.01 7.76 9.37
C ILE A 92 7.82 7.66 10.66
N GLU A 93 8.50 6.53 10.89
CA GLU A 93 9.37 6.38 12.06
C GLU A 93 10.55 7.38 12.03
N ALA A 94 11.18 7.56 10.86
CA ALA A 94 12.24 8.54 10.70
C ALA A 94 11.77 9.97 10.99
N GLN A 95 10.59 10.35 10.51
CA GLN A 95 9.98 11.66 10.81
C GLN A 95 9.82 11.87 12.32
N LYS A 96 9.24 10.88 13.00
CA LYS A 96 9.05 10.94 14.47
C LYS A 96 10.38 11.08 15.21
N ARG A 97 11.39 10.33 14.79
CA ARG A 97 12.70 10.34 15.44
C ARG A 97 13.47 11.64 15.19
N VAL A 98 13.34 12.23 14.00
CA VAL A 98 13.91 13.55 13.70
C VAL A 98 13.31 14.61 14.62
N GLU A 99 11.99 14.63 14.79
CA GLU A 99 11.31 15.60 15.64
C GLU A 99 11.64 15.40 17.13
N ALA A 100 11.78 14.17 17.58
CA ALA A 100 12.12 13.84 18.95
C ALA A 100 13.63 13.98 19.26
N SER A 101 14.48 14.12 18.26
CA SER A 101 15.93 14.20 18.44
C SER A 101 16.35 15.52 19.10
N PRO A 102 17.32 15.49 20.03
CA PRO A 102 17.93 16.70 20.56
C PRO A 102 18.82 17.42 19.56
N LEU A 103 19.17 16.73 18.44
CA LEU A 103 20.00 17.32 17.39
C LEU A 103 19.17 18.26 16.52
N ALA A 104 19.76 19.40 16.15
CA ALA A 104 19.17 20.25 15.12
C ALA A 104 19.22 19.55 13.76
N LYS A 105 18.25 19.85 12.89
CA LYS A 105 18.18 19.26 11.54
C LYS A 105 19.47 19.46 10.75
N ARG A 106 20.09 20.63 10.87
CA ARG A 106 21.40 20.94 10.26
C ARG A 106 22.50 19.95 10.70
N GLU A 107 22.53 19.59 11.98
CA GLU A 107 23.50 18.64 12.51
C GLU A 107 23.23 17.21 12.04
N ILE A 108 21.96 16.83 11.96
CA ILE A 108 21.55 15.54 11.42
C ILE A 108 22.00 15.42 9.95
N ILE A 109 21.74 16.44 9.14
CA ILE A 109 22.15 16.51 7.74
C ILE A 109 23.66 16.36 7.61
N ARG A 110 24.42 17.08 8.46
CA ARG A 110 25.88 17.02 8.47
C ARG A 110 26.40 15.61 8.79
N ARG A 111 25.85 14.97 9.82
CA ARG A 111 26.24 13.62 10.24
C ARG A 111 25.85 12.57 9.21
N LEU A 112 24.72 12.76 8.54
CA LEU A 112 24.27 11.88 7.46
C LEU A 112 25.16 12.02 6.22
N GLY A 113 25.89 13.15 6.07
CA GLY A 113 26.75 13.39 4.91
C GLY A 113 25.99 13.67 3.63
N THR A 114 24.83 14.31 3.71
CA THR A 114 23.95 14.57 2.57
C THR A 114 23.59 16.05 2.48
N SER A 115 22.85 16.44 1.44
CA SER A 115 22.30 17.78 1.29
C SER A 115 20.95 17.90 2.00
N ALA A 116 20.53 19.14 2.28
CA ALA A 116 19.21 19.43 2.82
C ALA A 116 18.11 18.88 1.90
N THR A 117 18.26 19.05 0.58
CA THR A 117 17.30 18.55 -0.41
C THR A 117 17.14 17.02 -0.33
N GLN A 118 18.24 16.28 -0.24
CA GLN A 118 18.20 14.82 -0.11
C GLN A 118 17.61 14.38 1.23
N PHE A 119 17.94 15.09 2.31
CA PHE A 119 17.37 14.83 3.63
C PHE A 119 15.85 14.95 3.62
N TYR A 120 15.30 16.02 3.04
CA TYR A 120 13.85 16.21 2.95
C TYR A 120 13.17 15.21 2.02
N ARG A 121 13.86 14.74 0.98
CA ARG A 121 13.37 13.64 0.14
C ARG A 121 13.27 12.33 0.92
N LEU A 122 14.20 12.04 1.80
CA LEU A 122 14.11 10.86 2.67
C LEU A 122 12.90 10.91 3.60
N LEU A 123 12.55 12.11 4.07
CA LEU A 123 11.41 12.31 4.98
C LEU A 123 10.07 12.46 4.25
N ASP A 124 10.07 12.55 2.94
CA ASP A 124 8.83 12.64 2.15
C ASP A 124 8.17 11.27 2.04
N GLN A 125 7.05 11.10 2.75
CA GLN A 125 6.30 9.86 2.77
C GLN A 125 5.68 9.49 1.41
N LYS A 126 5.55 10.42 0.49
CA LYS A 126 5.04 10.17 -0.87
C LYS A 126 6.12 9.69 -1.82
N ASN A 127 7.38 9.82 -1.45
CA ASN A 127 8.51 9.37 -2.27
C ASN A 127 8.83 7.91 -2.00
N SER A 128 8.47 7.02 -2.94
CA SER A 128 8.78 5.59 -2.88
C SER A 128 10.08 5.20 -3.61
N ARG A 129 10.80 6.17 -4.16
CA ARG A 129 12.07 5.94 -4.90
C ARG A 129 13.32 6.02 -4.05
N LYS A 130 13.17 6.25 -2.76
CA LYS A 130 14.31 6.27 -1.83
C LYS A 130 14.76 4.86 -1.49
N SER A 131 16.00 4.72 -1.06
CA SER A 131 16.57 3.43 -0.68
C SER A 131 16.38 3.16 0.82
N VAL A 132 16.29 1.87 1.16
CA VAL A 132 16.21 1.42 2.56
C VAL A 132 17.50 1.77 3.32
N ASP A 133 18.66 1.61 2.70
CA ASP A 133 19.94 1.88 3.33
C ASP A 133 20.09 3.34 3.73
N GLN A 134 19.59 4.29 2.94
CA GLN A 134 19.60 5.70 3.32
C GLN A 134 18.72 5.99 4.54
N LEU A 135 17.54 5.35 4.63
CA LEU A 135 16.67 5.45 5.79
C LEU A 135 17.32 4.82 7.03
N LEU A 136 17.97 3.67 6.86
CA LEU A 136 18.71 3.02 7.95
C LEU A 136 19.87 3.89 8.43
N SER A 137 20.60 4.55 7.52
CA SER A 137 21.66 5.49 7.87
C SER A 137 21.13 6.66 8.67
N LEU A 138 19.98 7.22 8.28
CA LEU A 138 19.33 8.30 9.02
C LEU A 138 18.95 7.85 10.42
N LEU A 139 18.31 6.70 10.55
CA LEU A 139 17.90 6.15 11.86
C LEU A 139 19.12 5.86 12.75
N HIS A 140 20.24 5.41 12.17
CA HIS A 140 21.48 5.22 12.90
C HIS A 140 22.03 6.56 13.44
N VAL A 141 22.02 7.62 12.65
CA VAL A 141 22.40 8.98 13.10
C VAL A 141 21.54 9.45 14.26
N LEU A 142 20.28 9.00 14.31
CA LEU A 142 19.31 9.33 15.36
C LEU A 142 19.37 8.36 16.56
N ASP A 143 20.44 7.55 16.67
CA ASP A 143 20.63 6.55 17.72
C ASP A 143 19.50 5.52 17.83
N CYS A 144 18.96 5.12 16.67
CA CYS A 144 17.90 4.11 16.61
C CYS A 144 18.43 2.79 16.07
N ASP A 145 18.02 1.69 16.70
CA ASP A 145 18.21 0.35 16.19
C ASP A 145 16.98 -0.08 15.35
N VAL A 146 17.25 -0.75 14.25
CA VAL A 146 16.21 -1.31 13.39
C VAL A 146 16.35 -2.82 13.36
N ALA A 147 15.27 -3.53 13.69
CA ALA A 147 15.22 -4.98 13.65
C ALA A 147 14.11 -5.44 12.71
N LEU A 148 14.37 -6.53 12.01
CA LEU A 148 13.40 -7.18 11.15
C LEU A 148 12.82 -8.38 11.87
N VAL A 149 11.48 -8.48 11.87
CA VAL A 149 10.77 -9.65 12.42
C VAL A 149 10.02 -10.33 11.29
N VAL A 150 10.34 -11.61 11.09
CA VAL A 150 9.65 -12.47 10.14
C VAL A 150 8.88 -13.53 10.92
N ARG A 151 7.60 -13.68 10.62
CA ARG A 151 6.73 -14.65 11.30
C ARG A 151 6.06 -15.56 10.28
N ALA A 152 5.84 -16.80 10.65
CA ALA A 152 4.96 -17.66 9.90
C ALA A 152 3.52 -17.10 10.00
N LYS A 153 2.76 -17.18 8.90
CA LYS A 153 1.35 -16.81 8.94
C LYS A 153 0.60 -17.81 9.84
N SER A 154 -0.27 -17.27 10.68
CA SER A 154 -1.23 -18.10 11.41
C SER A 154 -2.22 -18.75 10.44
N ALA A 155 -2.53 -20.02 10.68
CA ALA A 155 -3.48 -20.77 9.87
C ALA A 155 -4.91 -20.22 9.97
#